data_c06ff724892099f7f7bdbe3115350df0
#
_entry.id   c06ff724892099f7f7bdbe3115350df0
#
_cell.length_a   1.000
_cell.length_b   1.000
_cell.length_c   1.000
_cell.angle_alpha   90.00
_cell.angle_beta   90.00
_cell.angle_gamma   90.00
#
_symmetry.space_group_name_H-M   'P 1'
#
loop_
_entity.id
_entity.type
_entity.pdbx_description
1 polymer ?
#
loop_
_entity_poly.entity_id
_entity_poly.type
_entity_poly.pdbx_seq_one_letter_code
_entity_poly.pdbx_strand_id
1 'polypeptide(L)'
;MNRSFITFLVFVLAITAKAQEKPISLYNGPAPGSENWTWDEKTIDVGDMKIALDVSKPTLIPFLPATPNGTAVIIAPGGAFHALAVGHEGADVAKWLNEKGVTAFVLKYRLSHDDPAHPENNFVKLLETKNFKKLDSINARIVPLAMQDGLTALKYVREHAASYKIDPNKIGFMGFSAGGTVTMSVVYNATEKDRPNFVAPIYAYEGAIIGSTVPSVKTPIFIAAATDDELGLASHSVHIYEKWVAAKQPAELHMYERGKHGFGMHKQNLPVDTWIERFADWLQMQGLIEK
;
A
#
# COMPACT_ATOMS: atom_id res chain seq x y z
N MET A 1 20.99 67.79 1.51
CA MET A 1 20.85 66.63 0.63
C MET A 1 20.93 65.34 1.48
N ASN A 2 19.78 64.83 1.92
CA ASN A 2 19.72 63.59 2.69
C ASN A 2 19.55 62.40 1.73
N ARG A 3 20.55 61.52 1.69
CA ARG A 3 20.45 60.25 0.96
C ARG A 3 19.99 59.15 1.95
N SER A 4 18.71 58.75 1.85
CA SER A 4 18.19 57.56 2.54
C SER A 4 18.66 56.30 1.82
N PHE A 5 19.43 55.46 2.51
CA PHE A 5 19.78 54.13 2.06
C PHE A 5 18.61 53.16 2.44
N ILE A 6 17.91 52.63 1.45
CA ILE A 6 16.94 51.56 1.64
C ILE A 6 17.69 50.23 1.55
N THR A 7 17.83 49.55 2.68
CA THR A 7 18.42 48.21 2.75
C THR A 7 17.34 47.17 2.40
N PHE A 8 17.46 46.53 1.24
CA PHE A 8 16.59 45.43 0.84
C PHE A 8 17.06 44.15 1.56
N LEU A 9 16.22 43.65 2.50
CA LEU A 9 16.46 42.37 3.16
C LEU A 9 15.92 41.25 2.24
N VAL A 10 16.78 40.53 1.54
CA VAL A 10 16.39 39.36 0.74
C VAL A 10 16.24 38.17 1.68
N PHE A 11 15.01 37.75 1.93
CA PHE A 11 14.71 36.47 2.59
C PHE A 11 14.95 35.34 1.61
N VAL A 12 16.07 34.62 1.75
CA VAL A 12 16.30 33.37 1.04
C VAL A 12 15.53 32.27 1.76
N LEU A 13 14.37 31.88 1.22
CA LEU A 13 13.69 30.65 1.64
C LEU A 13 14.57 29.47 1.21
N ALA A 14 15.25 28.85 2.14
CA ALA A 14 15.93 27.59 1.92
C ALA A 14 14.87 26.48 1.80
N ILE A 15 14.52 26.09 0.57
CA ILE A 15 13.72 24.89 0.30
C ILE A 15 14.66 23.71 0.57
N THR A 16 14.61 23.16 1.77
CA THR A 16 15.27 21.89 2.09
C THR A 16 14.49 20.77 1.40
N ALA A 17 14.94 20.32 0.23
CA ALA A 17 14.49 19.05 -0.32
C ALA A 17 14.86 17.97 0.71
N LYS A 18 13.87 17.40 1.42
CA LYS A 18 14.10 16.23 2.26
C LYS A 18 14.52 15.08 1.36
N ALA A 19 15.74 14.58 1.55
CA ALA A 19 16.18 13.35 0.91
C ALA A 19 15.25 12.21 1.34
N GLN A 20 14.93 11.31 0.41
CA GLN A 20 14.18 10.10 0.72
C GLN A 20 14.97 9.32 1.78
N GLU A 21 14.27 8.93 2.86
CA GLU A 21 14.86 8.13 3.94
C GLU A 21 15.35 6.78 3.38
N LYS A 22 16.38 6.23 4.03
CA LYS A 22 16.93 4.93 3.61
C LYS A 22 15.89 3.82 3.85
N PRO A 23 15.80 2.84 2.93
CA PRO A 23 14.97 1.66 3.16
C PRO A 23 15.37 0.93 4.45
N ILE A 24 14.36 0.51 5.20
CA ILE A 24 14.50 -0.22 6.46
C ILE A 24 14.35 -1.70 6.16
N SER A 25 15.35 -2.52 6.49
CA SER A 25 15.23 -3.98 6.41
C SER A 25 14.26 -4.48 7.48
N LEU A 26 13.30 -5.33 7.10
CA LEU A 26 12.34 -5.90 8.05
C LEU A 26 12.92 -7.03 8.90
N TYR A 27 14.02 -7.65 8.46
CA TYR A 27 14.67 -8.75 9.16
C TYR A 27 16.16 -8.50 9.31
N ASN A 28 16.72 -8.97 10.44
CA ASN A 28 18.16 -9.00 10.67
C ASN A 28 18.76 -10.25 10.00
N GLY A 29 19.04 -10.18 8.70
CA GLY A 29 19.50 -11.30 7.89
C GLY A 29 18.45 -11.78 6.88
N PRO A 30 18.58 -13.03 6.37
CA PRO A 30 17.58 -13.60 5.45
C PRO A 30 16.20 -13.66 6.09
N ALA A 31 15.18 -13.32 5.30
CA ALA A 31 13.81 -13.38 5.78
C ALA A 31 13.35 -14.85 5.93
N PRO A 32 12.63 -15.22 7.01
CA PRO A 32 12.19 -16.59 7.25
C PRO A 32 11.39 -17.16 6.07
N GLY A 33 11.77 -18.38 5.62
CA GLY A 33 11.15 -19.06 4.48
C GLY A 33 11.69 -18.67 3.11
N SER A 34 12.71 -17.79 3.06
CA SER A 34 13.43 -17.38 1.83
C SER A 34 14.96 -17.35 2.02
N GLU A 35 15.48 -18.11 2.96
CA GLU A 35 16.89 -18.11 3.34
C GLU A 35 17.83 -18.50 2.20
N ASN A 36 17.33 -19.32 1.28
CA ASN A 36 18.09 -19.83 0.13
C ASN A 36 17.84 -19.04 -1.16
N TRP A 37 17.15 -17.89 -1.08
CA TRP A 37 16.91 -17.07 -2.25
C TRP A 37 18.17 -16.27 -2.61
N THR A 38 18.65 -16.43 -3.84
CA THR A 38 19.93 -15.89 -4.29
C THR A 38 19.83 -14.76 -5.30
N TRP A 39 18.61 -14.46 -5.76
CA TRP A 39 18.38 -13.35 -6.70
C TRP A 39 18.31 -12.01 -5.99
N ASP A 40 18.72 -10.98 -6.71
CA ASP A 40 18.65 -9.60 -6.26
C ASP A 40 17.43 -8.89 -6.86
N GLU A 41 16.87 -7.99 -6.06
CA GLU A 41 15.80 -7.09 -6.48
C GLU A 41 16.25 -6.23 -7.66
N LYS A 42 15.33 -6.01 -8.61
CA LYS A 42 15.48 -5.10 -9.73
C LYS A 42 14.40 -4.03 -9.70
N THR A 43 14.74 -2.81 -10.04
CA THR A 43 13.76 -1.76 -10.30
C THR A 43 13.87 -1.36 -11.77
N ILE A 44 12.73 -1.36 -12.45
CA ILE A 44 12.62 -1.00 -13.86
C ILE A 44 11.57 0.09 -14.04
N ASP A 45 11.72 0.88 -15.10
CA ASP A 45 10.69 1.81 -15.56
C ASP A 45 9.97 1.18 -16.77
N VAL A 46 8.64 1.11 -16.69
CA VAL A 46 7.77 0.63 -17.77
C VAL A 46 6.81 1.77 -18.12
N GLY A 47 7.14 2.54 -19.16
CA GLY A 47 6.49 3.81 -19.44
C GLY A 47 6.75 4.79 -18.30
N ASP A 48 5.70 5.29 -17.69
CA ASP A 48 5.73 6.19 -16.51
C ASP A 48 5.68 5.44 -15.17
N MET A 49 5.54 4.10 -15.21
CA MET A 49 5.46 3.28 -14.02
C MET A 49 6.84 2.83 -13.53
N LYS A 50 7.12 3.03 -12.24
CA LYS A 50 8.27 2.45 -11.56
C LYS A 50 7.87 1.15 -10.87
N ILE A 51 8.54 0.05 -11.24
CA ILE A 51 8.20 -1.31 -10.82
C ILE A 51 9.40 -1.99 -10.19
N ALA A 52 9.22 -2.58 -9.00
CA ALA A 52 10.20 -3.47 -8.40
C ALA A 52 9.84 -4.94 -8.70
N LEU A 53 10.85 -5.73 -9.02
CA LEU A 53 10.78 -7.15 -9.33
C LEU A 53 11.73 -7.91 -8.41
N ASP A 54 11.53 -9.21 -8.28
CA ASP A 54 12.46 -10.13 -7.61
C ASP A 54 12.78 -9.73 -6.15
N VAL A 55 11.82 -9.17 -5.42
CA VAL A 55 12.02 -8.78 -4.02
C VAL A 55 12.22 -10.04 -3.16
N SER A 56 13.46 -10.28 -2.73
CA SER A 56 13.84 -11.38 -1.84
C SER A 56 14.07 -10.91 -0.40
N LYS A 57 14.40 -9.62 -0.23
CA LYS A 57 14.68 -8.97 1.05
C LYS A 57 13.64 -7.88 1.31
N PRO A 58 12.57 -8.17 2.07
CA PRO A 58 11.50 -7.20 2.28
C PRO A 58 11.97 -5.98 3.06
N THR A 59 11.51 -4.80 2.62
CA THR A 59 11.89 -3.51 3.21
C THR A 59 10.71 -2.57 3.35
N LEU A 60 10.82 -1.62 4.27
CA LEU A 60 9.96 -0.45 4.38
C LEU A 60 10.70 0.78 3.88
N ILE A 61 10.06 1.59 3.04
CA ILE A 61 10.58 2.89 2.59
C ILE A 61 9.77 3.98 3.29
N PRO A 62 10.36 4.72 4.25
CA PRO A 62 9.66 5.79 4.96
C PRO A 62 9.47 7.02 4.06
N PHE A 63 8.30 7.63 4.19
CA PHE A 63 7.95 8.95 3.65
C PHE A 63 7.45 9.79 4.82
N LEU A 64 8.22 10.79 5.21
CA LEU A 64 7.95 11.58 6.41
C LEU A 64 7.40 12.96 6.03
N PRO A 65 6.22 13.35 6.53
CA PRO A 65 5.66 14.66 6.30
C PRO A 65 6.49 15.74 7.00
N ALA A 66 6.39 16.98 6.53
CA ALA A 66 7.05 18.11 7.19
C ALA A 66 6.52 18.31 8.61
N THR A 67 5.21 18.13 8.79
CA THR A 67 4.52 18.24 10.09
C THR A 67 3.67 16.99 10.31
N PRO A 68 4.18 15.98 11.05
CA PRO A 68 3.41 14.77 11.35
C PRO A 68 2.18 15.06 12.21
N ASN A 69 1.03 14.48 11.84
CA ASN A 69 -0.22 14.60 12.61
C ASN A 69 -0.50 13.41 13.55
N GLY A 70 0.45 12.48 13.65
CA GLY A 70 0.35 11.28 14.46
C GLY A 70 -0.23 10.07 13.74
N THR A 71 -0.82 10.22 12.56
CA THR A 71 -1.34 9.10 11.76
C THR A 71 -0.26 8.50 10.87
N ALA A 72 -0.27 7.17 10.72
CA ALA A 72 0.60 6.48 9.78
C ALA A 72 -0.17 5.51 8.88
N VAL A 73 0.34 5.28 7.67
CA VAL A 73 -0.18 4.29 6.72
C VAL A 73 0.96 3.46 6.15
N ILE A 74 0.86 2.14 6.28
CA ILE A 74 1.70 1.19 5.54
C ILE A 74 1.01 0.93 4.21
N ILE A 75 1.74 1.07 3.10
CA ILE A 75 1.23 0.96 1.74
C ILE A 75 1.86 -0.26 1.08
N ALA A 76 1.05 -1.23 0.70
CA ALA A 76 1.46 -2.42 -0.05
C ALA A 76 1.05 -2.27 -1.53
N PRO A 77 1.99 -2.02 -2.46
CA PRO A 77 1.67 -1.92 -3.88
C PRO A 77 1.18 -3.23 -4.47
N GLY A 78 0.47 -3.17 -5.60
CA GLY A 78 0.05 -4.32 -6.38
C GLY A 78 1.13 -4.83 -7.33
N GLY A 79 0.79 -5.90 -8.09
CA GLY A 79 1.66 -6.53 -9.08
C GLY A 79 1.60 -8.05 -9.04
N ALA A 80 0.45 -8.63 -8.68
CA ALA A 80 0.15 -10.07 -8.74
C ALA A 80 1.13 -10.97 -7.97
N PHE A 81 1.85 -10.46 -6.97
CA PHE A 81 2.94 -11.13 -6.24
C PHE A 81 4.20 -11.43 -7.07
N HIS A 82 4.32 -10.90 -8.28
CA HIS A 82 5.49 -11.02 -9.15
C HIS A 82 6.19 -9.67 -9.35
N ALA A 83 5.48 -8.58 -9.11
CA ALA A 83 5.96 -7.22 -9.22
C ALA A 83 5.41 -6.34 -8.10
N LEU A 84 5.97 -5.14 -7.90
CA LEU A 84 5.41 -4.09 -7.07
C LEU A 84 5.38 -2.79 -7.87
N ALA A 85 4.19 -2.21 -8.05
CA ALA A 85 3.98 -0.91 -8.67
C ALA A 85 4.39 0.21 -7.69
N VAL A 86 5.69 0.29 -7.35
CA VAL A 86 6.23 1.15 -6.28
C VAL A 86 6.13 2.65 -6.59
N GLY A 87 5.84 3.04 -7.85
CA GLY A 87 5.57 4.41 -8.25
C GLY A 87 4.16 4.83 -7.83
N HIS A 88 3.19 4.63 -8.73
CA HIS A 88 1.82 5.15 -8.62
C HIS A 88 0.94 4.48 -7.55
N GLU A 89 1.28 3.28 -7.08
CA GLU A 89 0.61 2.60 -5.95
C GLU A 89 1.47 2.64 -4.66
N GLY A 90 2.62 3.28 -4.71
CA GLY A 90 3.55 3.38 -3.57
C GLY A 90 3.95 4.82 -3.27
N ALA A 91 5.01 5.29 -3.94
CA ALA A 91 5.63 6.58 -3.65
C ALA A 91 4.70 7.78 -3.85
N ASP A 92 3.86 7.76 -4.88
CA ASP A 92 2.97 8.89 -5.18
C ASP A 92 1.82 8.97 -4.17
N VAL A 93 1.27 7.82 -3.74
CA VAL A 93 0.32 7.74 -2.63
C VAL A 93 0.97 8.25 -1.33
N ALA A 94 2.19 7.81 -1.04
CA ALA A 94 2.92 8.22 0.17
C ALA A 94 3.20 9.73 0.21
N LYS A 95 3.62 10.32 -0.91
CA LYS A 95 3.83 11.77 -1.04
C LYS A 95 2.52 12.54 -0.81
N TRP A 96 1.43 12.08 -1.44
CA TRP A 96 0.12 12.70 -1.28
C TRP A 96 -0.37 12.66 0.18
N LEU A 97 -0.18 11.52 0.88
CA LEU A 97 -0.48 11.40 2.30
C LEU A 97 0.38 12.31 3.16
N ASN A 98 1.65 12.50 2.81
CA ASN A 98 2.55 13.43 3.51
C ASN A 98 2.05 14.89 3.44
N GLU A 99 1.42 15.32 2.34
CA GLU A 99 0.79 16.65 2.22
C GLU A 99 -0.35 16.85 3.23
N LYS A 100 -0.94 15.75 3.73
CA LYS A 100 -1.97 15.73 4.78
C LYS A 100 -1.40 15.48 6.19
N GLY A 101 -0.08 15.51 6.34
CA GLY A 101 0.58 15.27 7.62
C GLY A 101 0.67 13.79 8.03
N VAL A 102 0.25 12.86 7.19
CA VAL A 102 0.28 11.43 7.46
C VAL A 102 1.66 10.86 7.14
N THR A 103 2.28 10.16 8.08
CA THR A 103 3.51 9.40 7.84
C THR A 103 3.18 8.15 7.01
N ALA A 104 3.91 7.92 5.93
CA ALA A 104 3.67 6.77 5.08
C ALA A 104 4.90 5.86 4.98
N PHE A 105 4.67 4.56 4.83
CA PHE A 105 5.71 3.56 4.64
C PHE A 105 5.34 2.68 3.46
N VAL A 106 6.12 2.72 2.38
CA VAL A 106 5.90 1.81 1.25
C VAL A 106 6.57 0.48 1.56
N LEU A 107 5.78 -0.57 1.60
CA LEU A 107 6.23 -1.93 1.86
C LEU A 107 6.63 -2.61 0.55
N LYS A 108 7.89 -3.01 0.45
CA LYS A 108 8.31 -3.98 -0.55
C LYS A 108 8.30 -5.36 0.09
N TYR A 109 7.21 -6.09 -0.09
CA TYR A 109 7.05 -7.47 0.39
C TYR A 109 7.65 -8.46 -0.61
N ARG A 110 7.95 -9.68 -0.17
CA ARG A 110 8.55 -10.73 -0.99
C ARG A 110 7.68 -11.12 -2.18
N LEU A 111 8.34 -11.37 -3.29
CA LEU A 111 7.72 -11.70 -4.57
C LEU A 111 8.13 -13.09 -5.06
N SER A 112 7.30 -13.65 -5.93
CA SER A 112 7.68 -14.75 -6.79
C SER A 112 8.80 -14.30 -7.72
N HIS A 113 9.76 -15.17 -7.97
CA HIS A 113 10.77 -14.97 -8.99
C HIS A 113 10.30 -15.60 -10.30
N ASP A 114 10.24 -14.81 -11.36
CA ASP A 114 9.91 -15.30 -12.69
C ASP A 114 11.14 -15.97 -13.30
N ASP A 115 11.09 -17.31 -13.41
CA ASP A 115 12.16 -18.09 -14.02
C ASP A 115 12.03 -18.05 -15.55
N PRO A 116 13.01 -17.50 -16.28
CA PRO A 116 13.00 -17.52 -17.77
C PRO A 116 12.94 -18.91 -18.40
N ALA A 117 13.32 -19.95 -17.66
CA ALA A 117 13.20 -21.33 -18.11
C ALA A 117 11.76 -21.85 -18.13
N HIS A 118 10.84 -21.13 -17.48
CA HIS A 118 9.43 -21.47 -17.34
C HIS A 118 8.51 -20.37 -17.89
N PRO A 119 8.57 -20.04 -19.20
CA PRO A 119 7.79 -18.93 -19.79
C PRO A 119 6.27 -19.16 -19.72
N GLU A 120 5.81 -20.38 -19.49
CA GLU A 120 4.40 -20.72 -19.27
C GLU A 120 3.87 -20.20 -17.91
N ASN A 121 4.76 -19.81 -17.01
CA ASN A 121 4.44 -19.22 -15.71
C ASN A 121 4.52 -17.68 -15.73
N ASN A 122 4.76 -17.06 -16.89
CA ASN A 122 4.84 -15.60 -16.99
C ASN A 122 3.53 -14.95 -16.50
N PHE A 123 3.63 -14.15 -15.45
CA PHE A 123 2.47 -13.59 -14.75
C PHE A 123 1.67 -12.62 -15.63
N VAL A 124 2.30 -11.86 -16.53
CA VAL A 124 1.60 -10.94 -17.43
C VAL A 124 0.65 -11.72 -18.34
N LYS A 125 1.14 -12.80 -18.96
CA LYS A 125 0.33 -13.69 -19.81
C LYS A 125 -0.80 -14.36 -19.02
N LEU A 126 -0.54 -14.75 -17.77
CA LEU A 126 -1.56 -15.36 -16.91
C LEU A 126 -2.66 -14.35 -16.53
N LEU A 127 -2.31 -13.08 -16.29
CA LEU A 127 -3.28 -12.00 -16.07
C LEU A 127 -4.10 -11.70 -17.33
N GLU A 128 -3.46 -11.53 -18.48
CA GLU A 128 -4.13 -11.27 -19.77
C GLU A 128 -5.14 -12.36 -20.12
N THR A 129 -4.80 -13.62 -19.86
CA THR A 129 -5.67 -14.77 -20.08
C THR A 129 -6.62 -15.07 -18.92
N LYS A 130 -6.59 -14.27 -17.86
CA LYS A 130 -7.36 -14.47 -16.61
C LYS A 130 -7.20 -15.86 -16.00
N ASN A 131 -6.03 -16.47 -16.15
CA ASN A 131 -5.74 -17.79 -15.59
C ASN A 131 -5.37 -17.70 -14.10
N PHE A 132 -6.30 -17.16 -13.30
CA PHE A 132 -6.10 -16.98 -11.85
C PHE A 132 -5.81 -18.30 -11.14
N LYS A 133 -6.43 -19.41 -11.56
CA LYS A 133 -6.17 -20.73 -10.95
C LYS A 133 -4.69 -21.13 -11.05
N LYS A 134 -4.04 -20.89 -12.18
CA LYS A 134 -2.62 -21.15 -12.36
C LYS A 134 -1.76 -20.16 -11.56
N LEU A 135 -2.14 -18.88 -11.60
CA LEU A 135 -1.47 -17.82 -10.86
C LEU A 135 -1.51 -18.07 -9.36
N ASP A 136 -2.66 -18.45 -8.81
CA ASP A 136 -2.82 -18.79 -7.39
C ASP A 136 -1.96 -20.00 -7.01
N SER A 137 -1.89 -21.02 -7.87
CA SER A 137 -1.02 -22.18 -7.66
C SER A 137 0.46 -21.80 -7.56
N ILE A 138 0.92 -20.86 -8.40
CA ILE A 138 2.30 -20.34 -8.35
C ILE A 138 2.50 -19.52 -7.08
N ASN A 139 1.54 -18.66 -6.75
CA ASN A 139 1.62 -17.72 -5.63
C ASN A 139 1.34 -18.37 -4.25
N ALA A 140 0.87 -19.61 -4.21
CA ALA A 140 0.49 -20.28 -2.95
C ALA A 140 1.60 -20.27 -1.89
N ARG A 141 2.88 -20.28 -2.31
CA ARG A 141 4.04 -20.20 -1.43
C ARG A 141 4.43 -18.76 -1.06
N ILE A 142 4.06 -17.80 -1.89
CA ILE A 142 4.49 -16.39 -1.75
C ILE A 142 3.52 -15.60 -0.88
N VAL A 143 2.22 -15.82 -1.03
CA VAL A 143 1.18 -15.08 -0.29
C VAL A 143 1.38 -15.15 1.22
N PRO A 144 1.65 -16.33 1.84
CA PRO A 144 1.96 -16.40 3.27
C PRO A 144 3.20 -15.61 3.68
N LEU A 145 4.24 -15.60 2.82
CA LEU A 145 5.46 -14.83 3.09
C LEU A 145 5.20 -13.32 2.99
N ALA A 146 4.46 -12.87 1.98
CA ALA A 146 4.07 -11.47 1.83
C ALA A 146 3.18 -10.99 2.99
N MET A 147 2.25 -11.82 3.46
CA MET A 147 1.45 -11.56 4.66
C MET A 147 2.36 -11.41 5.89
N GLN A 148 3.33 -12.32 6.09
CA GLN A 148 4.27 -12.24 7.20
C GLN A 148 5.12 -10.97 7.15
N ASP A 149 5.53 -10.53 5.97
CA ASP A 149 6.23 -9.26 5.78
C ASP A 149 5.35 -8.08 6.18
N GLY A 150 4.06 -8.12 5.84
CA GLY A 150 3.07 -7.13 6.24
C GLY A 150 2.87 -7.07 7.76
N LEU A 151 2.76 -8.21 8.43
CA LEU A 151 2.67 -8.31 9.90
C LEU A 151 3.93 -7.76 10.56
N THR A 152 5.11 -8.10 10.02
CA THR A 152 6.40 -7.63 10.53
C THR A 152 6.54 -6.11 10.34
N ALA A 153 6.11 -5.58 9.19
CA ALA A 153 6.07 -4.15 8.92
C ALA A 153 5.19 -3.40 9.91
N LEU A 154 3.99 -3.91 10.16
CA LEU A 154 3.05 -3.30 11.11
C LEU A 154 3.61 -3.29 12.53
N LYS A 155 4.21 -4.40 12.97
CA LYS A 155 4.89 -4.49 14.25
C LYS A 155 6.04 -3.48 14.34
N TYR A 156 6.90 -3.41 13.32
CA TYR A 156 8.01 -2.46 13.27
C TYR A 156 7.55 -1.02 13.43
N VAL A 157 6.55 -0.59 12.63
CA VAL A 157 6.03 0.79 12.68
C VAL A 157 5.45 1.11 14.05
N ARG A 158 4.75 0.16 14.69
CA ARG A 158 4.17 0.35 16.02
C ARG A 158 5.24 0.44 17.10
N GLU A 159 6.26 -0.40 17.07
CA GLU A 159 7.37 -0.38 18.02
C GLU A 159 8.23 0.88 17.91
N HIS A 160 8.32 1.48 16.72
CA HIS A 160 9.09 2.70 16.46
C HIS A 160 8.21 3.96 16.35
N ALA A 161 6.93 3.89 16.73
CA ALA A 161 5.96 4.97 16.54
C ALA A 161 6.45 6.31 17.11
N ALA A 162 7.03 6.31 18.32
CA ALA A 162 7.55 7.52 18.94
C ALA A 162 8.66 8.19 18.13
N SER A 163 9.56 7.41 17.51
CA SER A 163 10.67 7.92 16.68
C SER A 163 10.17 8.64 15.43
N TYR A 164 9.01 8.23 14.90
CA TYR A 164 8.36 8.82 13.73
C TYR A 164 7.25 9.82 14.11
N LYS A 165 7.06 10.14 15.40
CA LYS A 165 5.97 10.97 15.91
C LYS A 165 4.59 10.45 15.54
N ILE A 166 4.41 9.15 15.59
CA ILE A 166 3.16 8.43 15.28
C ILE A 166 2.46 8.06 16.60
N ASP A 167 1.13 8.18 16.62
CA ASP A 167 0.29 7.55 17.63
C ASP A 167 0.16 6.05 17.30
N PRO A 168 0.58 5.12 18.18
CA PRO A 168 0.49 3.69 17.91
C PRO A 168 -0.96 3.18 17.72
N ASN A 169 -1.97 3.99 18.06
CA ASN A 169 -3.38 3.72 17.85
C ASN A 169 -3.94 4.34 16.54
N LYS A 170 -3.10 4.95 15.71
CA LYS A 170 -3.47 5.56 14.43
C LYS A 170 -2.64 5.02 13.26
N ILE A 171 -2.40 3.71 13.23
CA ILE A 171 -1.63 3.04 12.19
C ILE A 171 -2.57 2.25 11.28
N GLY A 172 -2.68 2.66 10.02
CA GLY A 172 -3.44 1.98 8.98
C GLY A 172 -2.60 1.11 8.08
N PHE A 173 -3.29 0.21 7.38
CA PHE A 173 -2.69 -0.62 6.33
C PHE A 173 -3.52 -0.45 5.06
N MET A 174 -2.88 0.01 3.98
CA MET A 174 -3.47 0.18 2.65
C MET A 174 -2.77 -0.74 1.67
N GLY A 175 -3.50 -1.23 0.68
CA GLY A 175 -2.87 -1.97 -0.39
C GLY A 175 -3.71 -2.06 -1.64
N PHE A 176 -3.04 -2.29 -2.76
CA PHE A 176 -3.57 -2.25 -4.11
C PHE A 176 -3.52 -3.64 -4.73
N SER A 177 -4.59 -4.13 -5.33
CA SER A 177 -4.60 -5.43 -6.02
C SER A 177 -4.06 -6.56 -5.13
N ALA A 178 -2.94 -7.18 -5.48
CA ALA A 178 -2.23 -8.16 -4.64
C ALA A 178 -1.80 -7.57 -3.29
N GLY A 179 -1.41 -6.29 -3.23
CA GLY A 179 -1.18 -5.58 -1.96
C GLY A 179 -2.45 -5.42 -1.13
N GLY A 180 -3.62 -5.32 -1.77
CA GLY A 180 -4.93 -5.39 -1.12
C GLY A 180 -5.18 -6.77 -0.51
N THR A 181 -4.77 -7.85 -1.19
CA THR A 181 -4.74 -9.22 -0.64
C THR A 181 -3.86 -9.30 0.62
N VAL A 182 -2.66 -8.69 0.58
CA VAL A 182 -1.77 -8.60 1.76
C VAL A 182 -2.45 -7.83 2.89
N THR A 183 -3.07 -6.67 2.60
CA THR A 183 -3.80 -5.85 3.57
C THR A 183 -4.87 -6.64 4.30
N MET A 184 -5.69 -7.37 3.55
CA MET A 184 -6.78 -8.17 4.12
C MET A 184 -6.23 -9.39 4.88
N SER A 185 -5.20 -10.05 4.36
CA SER A 185 -4.54 -11.15 5.07
C SER A 185 -3.91 -10.69 6.39
N VAL A 186 -3.29 -9.52 6.42
CA VAL A 186 -2.74 -8.91 7.65
C VAL A 186 -3.85 -8.66 8.67
N VAL A 187 -4.95 -8.01 8.30
CA VAL A 187 -6.01 -7.67 9.26
C VAL A 187 -6.74 -8.91 9.80
N TYR A 188 -6.86 -9.97 9.01
CA TYR A 188 -7.49 -11.22 9.46
C TYR A 188 -6.59 -12.08 10.37
N ASN A 189 -5.26 -11.95 10.27
CA ASN A 189 -4.31 -12.80 10.98
C ASN A 189 -3.50 -12.07 12.07
N ALA A 190 -3.58 -10.75 12.15
CA ALA A 190 -2.97 -9.99 13.23
C ALA A 190 -3.66 -10.28 14.56
N THR A 191 -2.87 -10.34 15.64
CA THR A 191 -3.44 -10.38 16.99
C THR A 191 -4.20 -9.09 17.27
N GLU A 192 -5.11 -9.11 18.23
CA GLU A 192 -5.88 -7.92 18.62
C GLU A 192 -4.97 -6.72 18.95
N LYS A 193 -3.84 -6.98 19.62
CA LYS A 193 -2.85 -5.97 20.00
C LYS A 193 -2.09 -5.40 18.79
N ASP A 194 -1.80 -6.25 17.80
CA ASP A 194 -0.90 -5.90 16.70
C ASP A 194 -1.63 -5.56 15.40
N ARG A 195 -2.98 -5.65 15.37
CA ARG A 195 -3.77 -5.35 14.16
C ARG A 195 -3.66 -3.89 13.72
N PRO A 196 -3.87 -3.59 12.42
CA PRO A 196 -4.01 -2.21 11.97
C PRO A 196 -5.25 -1.56 12.58
N ASN A 197 -5.19 -0.25 12.85
CA ASN A 197 -6.30 0.50 13.43
C ASN A 197 -7.39 0.80 12.38
N PHE A 198 -7.03 0.81 11.11
CA PHE A 198 -7.93 0.90 9.97
C PHE A 198 -7.28 0.26 8.73
N VAL A 199 -8.06 -0.08 7.73
CA VAL A 199 -7.56 -0.69 6.50
C VAL A 199 -8.17 -0.05 5.25
N ALA A 200 -7.41 -0.07 4.15
CA ALA A 200 -7.86 0.44 2.86
C ALA A 200 -7.44 -0.49 1.71
N PRO A 201 -8.16 -1.60 1.46
CA PRO A 201 -7.94 -2.43 0.28
C PRO A 201 -8.54 -1.75 -0.97
N ILE A 202 -7.68 -1.43 -1.93
CA ILE A 202 -8.05 -0.79 -3.19
C ILE A 202 -8.01 -1.86 -4.30
N TYR A 203 -9.14 -2.08 -4.99
CA TYR A 203 -9.34 -3.13 -6.00
C TYR A 203 -8.65 -4.46 -5.65
N ALA A 204 -8.79 -4.90 -4.40
CA ALA A 204 -8.10 -6.08 -3.88
C ALA A 204 -8.54 -7.38 -4.58
N TYR A 205 -7.58 -8.29 -4.77
CA TYR A 205 -7.85 -9.65 -5.20
C TYR A 205 -8.22 -10.53 -3.99
N GLU A 206 -9.50 -10.94 -3.89
CA GLU A 206 -10.00 -11.74 -2.75
C GLU A 206 -9.53 -13.20 -2.80
N GLY A 207 -9.32 -13.78 -4.00
CA GLY A 207 -9.10 -15.21 -4.18
C GLY A 207 -7.88 -15.79 -3.46
N ALA A 208 -6.89 -14.98 -3.12
CA ALA A 208 -5.68 -15.39 -2.41
C ALA A 208 -5.60 -14.83 -0.97
N ILE A 209 -6.66 -14.22 -0.44
CA ILE A 209 -6.66 -13.72 0.95
C ILE A 209 -6.56 -14.89 1.94
N ILE A 210 -5.62 -14.77 2.89
CA ILE A 210 -5.48 -15.73 3.99
C ILE A 210 -6.34 -15.28 5.16
N GLY A 211 -7.23 -16.16 5.62
CA GLY A 211 -8.18 -15.86 6.70
C GLY A 211 -9.45 -15.19 6.18
N SER A 212 -10.46 -15.11 7.04
CA SER A 212 -11.78 -14.56 6.68
C SER A 212 -12.54 -13.96 7.86
N THR A 213 -11.98 -14.05 9.08
CA THR A 213 -12.65 -13.57 10.28
C THR A 213 -12.44 -12.08 10.46
N VAL A 214 -13.50 -11.30 10.28
CA VAL A 214 -13.47 -9.86 10.53
C VAL A 214 -13.19 -9.62 12.02
N PRO A 215 -12.25 -8.70 12.38
CA PRO A 215 -11.94 -8.42 13.76
C PRO A 215 -13.17 -8.00 14.58
N SER A 216 -13.25 -8.46 15.83
CA SER A 216 -14.31 -8.05 16.77
C SER A 216 -14.11 -6.62 17.28
N VAL A 217 -12.86 -6.17 17.38
CA VAL A 217 -12.51 -4.80 17.74
C VAL A 217 -12.71 -3.87 16.55
N LYS A 218 -13.23 -2.67 16.81
CA LYS A 218 -13.50 -1.65 15.80
C LYS A 218 -12.29 -1.46 14.86
N THR A 219 -12.47 -1.81 13.59
CA THR A 219 -11.47 -1.69 12.53
C THR A 219 -12.14 -1.13 11.28
N PRO A 220 -12.24 0.19 11.14
CA PRO A 220 -12.84 0.82 9.96
C PRO A 220 -12.16 0.41 8.67
N ILE A 221 -12.94 0.26 7.60
CA ILE A 221 -12.44 -0.08 6.26
C ILE A 221 -12.90 0.94 5.22
N PHE A 222 -11.98 1.36 4.36
CA PHE A 222 -12.25 2.13 3.15
C PHE A 222 -11.91 1.29 1.93
N ILE A 223 -12.82 1.20 0.96
CA ILE A 223 -12.66 0.37 -0.23
C ILE A 223 -12.92 1.22 -1.47
N ALA A 224 -12.06 1.08 -2.50
CA ALA A 224 -12.31 1.69 -3.80
C ALA A 224 -12.01 0.69 -4.93
N ALA A 225 -12.88 0.65 -5.94
CA ALA A 225 -12.73 -0.20 -7.13
C ALA A 225 -13.47 0.40 -8.33
N ALA A 226 -13.26 -0.18 -9.52
CA ALA A 226 -13.98 0.19 -10.73
C ALA A 226 -14.79 -0.99 -11.27
N THR A 227 -15.98 -0.71 -11.79
CA THR A 227 -16.88 -1.74 -12.36
C THR A 227 -16.32 -2.31 -13.66
N ASP A 228 -15.60 -1.48 -14.43
CA ASP A 228 -14.97 -1.86 -15.69
C ASP A 228 -13.56 -2.49 -15.53
N ASP A 229 -13.26 -3.00 -14.31
CA ASP A 229 -12.03 -3.75 -14.03
C ASP A 229 -11.90 -4.92 -15.02
N GLU A 230 -10.93 -4.84 -15.92
CA GLU A 230 -10.73 -5.82 -17.01
C GLU A 230 -10.25 -7.19 -16.52
N LEU A 231 -9.73 -7.27 -15.28
CA LEU A 231 -9.43 -8.56 -14.64
C LEU A 231 -10.68 -9.24 -14.08
N GLY A 232 -11.81 -8.52 -13.99
CA GLY A 232 -13.07 -9.01 -13.47
C GLY A 232 -13.12 -9.04 -11.94
N LEU A 233 -12.34 -8.20 -11.26
CA LEU A 233 -12.20 -8.21 -9.80
C LEU A 233 -13.16 -7.26 -9.06
N ALA A 234 -14.03 -6.54 -9.76
CA ALA A 234 -14.94 -5.55 -9.16
C ALA A 234 -15.78 -6.14 -8.02
N SER A 235 -16.32 -7.36 -8.19
CA SER A 235 -17.13 -8.04 -7.17
C SER A 235 -16.36 -8.38 -5.89
N HIS A 236 -15.05 -8.56 -5.95
CA HIS A 236 -14.22 -8.85 -4.78
C HIS A 236 -14.28 -7.72 -3.74
N SER A 237 -14.27 -6.47 -4.20
CA SER A 237 -14.41 -5.29 -3.33
C SER A 237 -15.80 -5.23 -2.68
N VAL A 238 -16.84 -5.62 -3.41
CA VAL A 238 -18.22 -5.72 -2.88
C VAL A 238 -18.31 -6.80 -1.80
N HIS A 239 -17.76 -7.99 -2.05
CA HIS A 239 -17.76 -9.09 -1.07
C HIS A 239 -16.99 -8.73 0.21
N ILE A 240 -15.87 -8.04 0.11
CA ILE A 240 -15.13 -7.56 1.29
C ILE A 240 -15.99 -6.56 2.07
N TYR A 241 -16.65 -5.62 1.40
CA TYR A 241 -17.57 -4.67 2.03
C TYR A 241 -18.71 -5.37 2.77
N GLU A 242 -19.38 -6.31 2.10
CA GLU A 242 -20.48 -7.08 2.69
C GLU A 242 -20.08 -7.83 3.96
N LYS A 243 -18.89 -8.43 3.99
CA LYS A 243 -18.32 -9.09 5.18
C LYS A 243 -18.15 -8.12 6.35
N TRP A 244 -17.67 -6.89 6.08
CA TRP A 244 -17.51 -5.86 7.11
C TRP A 244 -18.84 -5.38 7.66
N VAL A 245 -19.81 -5.12 6.79
CA VAL A 245 -21.18 -4.72 7.18
C VAL A 245 -21.87 -5.83 7.99
N ALA A 246 -21.75 -7.09 7.55
CA ALA A 246 -22.31 -8.23 8.27
C ALA A 246 -21.72 -8.38 9.69
N ALA A 247 -20.44 -8.05 9.85
CA ALA A 247 -19.74 -8.00 11.14
C ALA A 247 -20.02 -6.72 11.95
N LYS A 248 -20.90 -5.83 11.47
CA LYS A 248 -21.23 -4.54 12.09
C LYS A 248 -20.01 -3.64 12.31
N GLN A 249 -19.02 -3.75 11.44
CA GLN A 249 -17.83 -2.88 11.44
C GLN A 249 -18.07 -1.66 10.53
N PRO A 250 -17.47 -0.50 10.84
CA PRO A 250 -17.54 0.67 9.97
C PRO A 250 -16.93 0.36 8.60
N ALA A 251 -17.68 0.58 7.53
CA ALA A 251 -17.26 0.30 6.17
C ALA A 251 -17.73 1.39 5.20
N GLU A 252 -16.85 1.79 4.30
CA GLU A 252 -17.16 2.70 3.19
C GLU A 252 -16.64 2.10 1.89
N LEU A 253 -17.48 2.08 0.83
CA LEU A 253 -17.15 1.55 -0.48
C LEU A 253 -17.43 2.59 -1.55
N HIS A 254 -16.42 2.88 -2.39
CA HIS A 254 -16.53 3.69 -3.60
C HIS A 254 -16.36 2.79 -4.82
N MET A 255 -17.45 2.59 -5.57
CA MET A 255 -17.45 1.85 -6.82
C MET A 255 -17.63 2.81 -7.99
N TYR A 256 -16.57 3.00 -8.77
CA TYR A 256 -16.59 3.84 -9.96
C TYR A 256 -17.06 3.05 -11.17
N GLU A 257 -17.87 3.67 -12.04
CA GLU A 257 -18.32 3.00 -13.27
C GLU A 257 -17.11 2.64 -14.16
N ARG A 258 -16.14 3.58 -14.25
CA ARG A 258 -14.96 3.47 -15.11
C ARG A 258 -13.71 3.82 -14.33
N GLY A 259 -12.61 3.11 -14.61
CA GLY A 259 -11.32 3.29 -13.98
C GLY A 259 -10.35 2.17 -14.33
N LYS A 260 -10.85 1.04 -14.77
CA LYS A 260 -10.09 -0.20 -15.02
C LYS A 260 -9.43 -0.74 -13.77
N HIS A 261 -8.61 -1.79 -13.91
CA HIS A 261 -7.74 -2.29 -12.85
C HIS A 261 -6.46 -1.43 -12.73
N GLY A 262 -5.92 -1.30 -11.52
CA GLY A 262 -4.61 -0.66 -11.34
C GLY A 262 -4.62 0.87 -11.51
N PHE A 263 -5.76 1.55 -11.28
CA PHE A 263 -5.81 3.00 -11.47
C PHE A 263 -4.84 3.77 -10.54
N GLY A 264 -4.61 3.31 -9.29
CA GLY A 264 -3.67 3.94 -8.35
C GLY A 264 -3.73 5.48 -8.39
N MET A 265 -2.58 6.12 -8.62
CA MET A 265 -2.48 7.58 -8.77
C MET A 265 -2.43 8.05 -10.23
N HIS A 266 -2.67 7.15 -11.21
CA HIS A 266 -2.75 7.54 -12.62
C HIS A 266 -3.95 8.42 -12.90
N LYS A 267 -3.74 9.50 -13.65
CA LYS A 267 -4.80 10.39 -14.08
C LYS A 267 -5.36 9.93 -15.43
N GLN A 268 -6.67 9.64 -15.45
CA GLN A 268 -7.40 9.16 -16.62
C GLN A 268 -8.43 10.20 -17.13
N ASN A 269 -8.54 11.35 -16.45
CA ASN A 269 -9.61 12.34 -16.64
C ASN A 269 -11.01 11.74 -16.42
N LEU A 270 -11.13 10.86 -15.43
CA LEU A 270 -12.35 10.18 -15.00
C LEU A 270 -12.64 10.47 -13.51
N PRO A 271 -13.88 10.28 -13.04
CA PRO A 271 -14.23 10.45 -11.63
C PRO A 271 -13.37 9.63 -10.67
N VAL A 272 -12.86 8.46 -11.10
CA VAL A 272 -11.96 7.61 -10.33
C VAL A 272 -10.67 8.34 -9.93
N ASP A 273 -10.22 9.34 -10.67
CA ASP A 273 -9.01 10.11 -10.35
C ASP A 273 -9.08 10.82 -8.99
N THR A 274 -10.28 10.93 -8.42
CA THR A 274 -10.52 11.59 -7.13
C THR A 274 -10.74 10.59 -5.98
N TRP A 275 -10.44 9.30 -6.20
CA TRP A 275 -10.62 8.29 -5.15
C TRP A 275 -9.81 8.62 -3.88
N ILE A 276 -8.62 9.19 -4.07
CA ILE A 276 -7.71 9.50 -2.97
C ILE A 276 -8.22 10.68 -2.13
N GLU A 277 -8.93 11.64 -2.73
CA GLU A 277 -9.62 12.72 -2.00
C GLU A 277 -10.78 12.14 -1.17
N ARG A 278 -11.51 11.14 -1.67
CA ARG A 278 -12.55 10.44 -0.90
C ARG A 278 -11.93 9.69 0.29
N PHE A 279 -10.75 9.13 0.10
CA PHE A 279 -10.00 8.54 1.21
C PHE A 279 -9.60 9.60 2.26
N ALA A 280 -9.20 10.80 1.85
CA ALA A 280 -8.94 11.89 2.80
C ALA A 280 -10.20 12.32 3.57
N ASP A 281 -11.34 12.49 2.90
CA ASP A 281 -12.61 12.81 3.55
C ASP A 281 -12.96 11.74 4.59
N TRP A 282 -12.75 10.47 4.23
CA TRP A 282 -12.97 9.36 5.16
C TRP A 282 -11.98 9.37 6.34
N LEU A 283 -10.69 9.61 6.10
CA LEU A 283 -9.69 9.74 7.18
C LEU A 283 -10.09 10.88 8.14
N GLN A 284 -10.57 11.99 7.62
CA GLN A 284 -11.05 13.12 8.39
C GLN A 284 -12.27 12.75 9.25
N MET A 285 -13.25 12.05 8.67
CA MET A 285 -14.43 11.55 9.38
C MET A 285 -14.04 10.58 10.51
N GLN A 286 -12.95 9.81 10.33
CA GLN A 286 -12.41 8.92 11.37
C GLN A 286 -11.55 9.66 12.42
N GLY A 287 -11.29 10.96 12.28
CA GLY A 287 -10.41 11.74 13.18
C GLY A 287 -8.93 11.39 13.05
N LEU A 288 -8.52 10.94 11.87
CA LEU A 288 -7.15 10.53 11.55
C LEU A 288 -6.33 11.66 10.89
N ILE A 289 -7.00 12.62 10.27
CA ILE A 289 -6.40 13.86 9.77
C ILE A 289 -7.27 15.05 10.17
N GLU A 290 -6.69 16.25 10.20
CA GLU A 290 -7.43 17.50 10.45
C GLU A 290 -8.17 17.98 9.18
N LYS A 291 -9.11 18.94 9.38
CA LYS A 291 -9.85 19.59 8.29
C LYS A 291 -8.97 20.49 7.45
#